data_c092061259d29134a4e2e59c9ae1765c
#
_entry.id   c092061259d29134a4e2e59c9ae1765c
#
_cell.length_a   1.000
_cell.length_b   1.000
_cell.length_c   1.000
_cell.angle_alpha   90.00
_cell.angle_beta   90.00
_cell.angle_gamma   90.00
#
_symmetry.space_group_name_H-M   'P 1'
#
loop_
_entity.id
_entity.type
_entity.pdbx_description
1 polymer ?
#
loop_
_entity_poly.entity_id
_entity_poly.type
_entity_poly.pdbx_seq_one_letter_code
_entity_poly.pdbx_strand_id
1 'polypeptide(L)'
;GFCFGGWGVFRLGGKKVSENNDTPLVDCISTAHPSMLELSEIENVKVPVQILAPENDMMFKQDLKDTCNRVIPSLGLPYDYQFFPRVEHGFAIRGNRNDKDEMEAMVRAKSCAVYWFKHWFHSK
;
A
#
# COMPACT_ATOMS: atom_id res chain seq x y z
N GLY A 1 3.48 5.64 -0.11
CA GLY A 1 3.98 5.95 1.24
C GLY A 1 4.54 4.76 1.95
N PHE A 2 5.49 5.00 2.86
CA PHE A 2 6.13 3.94 3.64
C PHE A 2 5.81 4.15 5.13
N CYS A 3 5.64 3.07 5.88
CA CYS A 3 5.40 3.13 7.33
C CYS A 3 4.22 4.05 7.66
N PHE A 4 4.45 5.10 8.44
CA PHE A 4 3.44 6.12 8.75
C PHE A 4 2.88 6.78 7.49
N GLY A 5 3.71 6.93 6.45
CA GLY A 5 3.24 7.43 5.14
C GLY A 5 2.16 6.55 4.51
N GLY A 6 2.10 5.26 4.87
CA GLY A 6 1.02 4.38 4.44
C GLY A 6 -0.36 4.82 4.96
N TRP A 7 -0.44 5.20 6.22
CA TRP A 7 -1.64 5.82 6.78
C TRP A 7 -2.01 7.09 6.01
N GLY A 8 -1.01 7.93 5.74
CA GLY A 8 -1.23 9.17 5.00
C GLY A 8 -1.79 8.97 3.60
N VAL A 9 -1.24 8.02 2.82
CA VAL A 9 -1.74 7.79 1.46
C VAL A 9 -3.14 7.17 1.47
N PHE A 10 -3.48 6.33 2.44
CA PHE A 10 -4.85 5.85 2.58
C PHE A 10 -5.82 6.98 2.84
N ARG A 11 -5.46 7.93 3.70
CA ARG A 11 -6.29 9.10 3.93
C ARG A 11 -6.45 9.96 2.68
N LEU A 12 -5.37 10.18 1.93
CA LEU A 12 -5.46 10.88 0.65
C LEU A 12 -6.33 10.14 -0.36
N GLY A 13 -6.22 8.80 -0.41
CA GLY A 13 -7.01 7.96 -1.29
C GLY A 13 -8.51 7.94 -0.98
N GLY A 14 -8.88 8.38 0.22
CA GLY A 14 -10.28 8.51 0.63
C GLY A 14 -10.85 9.92 0.44
N LYS A 15 -10.03 10.88 0.01
CA LYS A 15 -10.47 12.27 -0.17
C LYS A 15 -10.89 12.56 -1.59
N LYS A 16 -11.78 13.53 -1.71
CA LYS A 16 -12.22 14.09 -2.99
C LYS A 16 -11.76 15.55 -3.12
N VAL A 17 -11.81 16.07 -4.32
CA VAL A 17 -11.33 17.42 -4.65
C VAL A 17 -12.04 18.49 -3.83
N SER A 18 -13.37 18.38 -3.68
CA SER A 18 -14.17 19.28 -2.85
C SER A 18 -15.48 18.60 -2.44
N GLU A 19 -16.25 19.22 -1.54
CA GLU A 19 -17.54 18.69 -1.12
C GLU A 19 -18.52 18.52 -2.29
N ASN A 20 -18.44 19.37 -3.29
CA ASN A 20 -19.33 19.37 -4.44
C ASN A 20 -18.73 18.65 -5.67
N ASN A 21 -17.55 18.06 -5.53
CA ASN A 21 -16.88 17.35 -6.63
C ASN A 21 -16.35 16.01 -6.12
N ASP A 22 -17.00 14.93 -6.53
CA ASP A 22 -16.69 13.58 -6.09
C ASP A 22 -15.42 12.98 -6.74
N THR A 23 -14.73 13.73 -7.60
CA THR A 23 -13.45 13.30 -8.17
C THR A 23 -12.45 13.03 -7.06
N PRO A 24 -11.82 11.84 -7.01
CA PRO A 24 -10.80 11.56 -6.02
C PRO A 24 -9.64 12.54 -6.10
N LEU A 25 -9.05 12.84 -4.95
CA LEU A 25 -7.95 13.79 -4.87
C LEU A 25 -6.66 13.24 -5.52
N VAL A 26 -6.49 11.93 -5.53
CA VAL A 26 -5.34 11.23 -6.12
C VAL A 26 -5.84 10.14 -7.06
N ASP A 27 -4.99 9.70 -7.98
CA ASP A 27 -5.37 8.71 -9.01
C ASP A 27 -5.22 7.26 -8.52
N CYS A 28 -4.28 7.02 -7.65
CA CYS A 28 -4.01 5.71 -7.06
C CYS A 28 -3.15 5.88 -5.81
N ILE A 29 -3.04 4.82 -5.02
CA ILE A 29 -2.11 4.79 -3.89
C ILE A 29 -1.27 3.52 -3.91
N SER A 30 -0.06 3.63 -3.37
CA SER A 30 0.82 2.49 -3.13
C SER A 30 1.47 2.67 -1.76
N THR A 31 1.49 1.60 -0.97
CA THR A 31 2.15 1.60 0.33
C THR A 31 2.95 0.33 0.55
N ALA A 32 4.05 0.47 1.24
CA ALA A 32 4.82 -0.65 1.77
C ALA A 32 4.81 -0.58 3.30
N HIS A 33 4.62 -1.72 3.94
CA HIS A 33 4.62 -1.88 5.42
C HIS A 33 3.96 -0.70 6.14
N PRO A 34 2.65 -0.45 5.93
CA PRO A 34 2.00 0.70 6.53
C PRO A 34 1.95 0.61 8.05
N SER A 35 2.03 1.78 8.72
CA SER A 35 1.82 1.92 10.15
C SER A 35 0.53 2.65 10.44
N MET A 36 -0.04 2.41 11.61
CA MET A 36 -1.19 3.15 12.17
C MET A 36 -2.47 3.11 11.31
N LEU A 37 -2.55 2.15 10.39
CA LEU A 37 -3.71 1.99 9.55
C LEU A 37 -4.88 1.44 10.37
N GLU A 38 -6.07 2.04 10.22
CA GLU A 38 -7.29 1.63 10.91
C GLU A 38 -8.36 1.23 9.90
N LEU A 39 -9.39 0.53 10.40
CA LEU A 39 -10.49 0.06 9.57
C LEU A 39 -11.16 1.20 8.78
N SER A 40 -11.36 2.35 9.40
CA SER A 40 -12.02 3.49 8.74
C SER A 40 -11.26 3.98 7.51
N GLU A 41 -9.93 4.05 7.55
CA GLU A 41 -9.13 4.41 6.39
C GLU A 41 -9.26 3.38 5.27
N ILE A 42 -9.27 2.10 5.63
CA ILE A 42 -9.40 1.01 4.66
C ILE A 42 -10.77 1.05 3.98
N GLU A 43 -11.83 1.26 4.75
CA GLU A 43 -13.20 1.30 4.23
C GLU A 43 -13.48 2.53 3.36
N ASN A 44 -12.77 3.63 3.61
CA ASN A 44 -13.03 4.91 2.95
C ASN A 44 -12.19 5.14 1.68
N VAL A 45 -11.26 4.27 1.36
CA VAL A 45 -10.44 4.43 0.15
C VAL A 45 -11.31 4.34 -1.11
N LYS A 46 -11.01 5.16 -2.11
CA LYS A 46 -11.84 5.34 -3.33
C LYS A 46 -11.04 5.22 -4.63
N VAL A 47 -9.80 4.80 -4.54
CA VAL A 47 -8.89 4.73 -5.67
C VAL A 47 -8.18 3.39 -5.70
N PRO A 48 -7.58 3.00 -6.83
CA PRO A 48 -6.77 1.78 -6.89
C PRO A 48 -5.68 1.73 -5.81
N VAL A 49 -5.52 0.57 -5.18
CA VAL A 49 -4.65 0.37 -4.01
C VAL A 49 -3.62 -0.71 -4.28
N GLN A 50 -2.35 -0.40 -4.02
CA GLN A 50 -1.28 -1.40 -3.93
C GLN A 50 -0.75 -1.47 -2.51
N ILE A 51 -0.59 -2.68 -1.99
CA ILE A 51 0.05 -2.94 -0.69
C ILE A 51 1.22 -3.91 -0.89
N LEU A 52 2.40 -3.52 -0.42
CA LEU A 52 3.60 -4.33 -0.40
C LEU A 52 3.84 -4.76 1.05
N ALA A 53 3.48 -6.01 1.36
CA ALA A 53 3.34 -6.48 2.74
C ALA A 53 4.47 -7.44 3.14
N PRO A 54 5.29 -7.10 4.14
CA PRO A 54 6.28 -8.03 4.68
C PRO A 54 5.59 -9.11 5.51
N GLU A 55 6.21 -10.28 5.54
CA GLU A 55 5.71 -11.42 6.31
C GLU A 55 5.60 -11.09 7.80
N ASN A 56 6.63 -10.47 8.36
CA ASN A 56 6.76 -10.20 9.79
C ASN A 56 6.66 -8.70 10.06
N ASP A 57 5.48 -8.23 10.44
CA ASP A 57 5.28 -6.80 10.67
C ASP A 57 4.44 -6.58 11.93
N MET A 58 5.06 -5.97 12.95
CA MET A 58 4.39 -5.66 14.21
C MET A 58 3.38 -4.51 14.07
N MET A 59 3.51 -3.69 13.02
CA MET A 59 2.64 -2.54 12.77
C MET A 59 1.52 -2.87 11.79
N PHE A 60 1.74 -3.86 10.92
CA PHE A 60 0.77 -4.32 9.94
C PHE A 60 0.56 -5.82 10.12
N LYS A 61 -0.16 -6.17 11.19
CA LYS A 61 -0.36 -7.55 11.62
C LYS A 61 -1.32 -8.31 10.72
N GLN A 62 -1.38 -9.62 10.91
CA GLN A 62 -2.17 -10.50 10.04
C GLN A 62 -3.65 -10.15 10.02
N ASP A 63 -4.24 -9.77 11.15
CA ASP A 63 -5.65 -9.37 11.20
C ASP A 63 -5.93 -8.13 10.34
N LEU A 64 -5.01 -7.17 10.34
CA LEU A 64 -5.13 -5.98 9.51
C LEU A 64 -4.88 -6.28 8.03
N LYS A 65 -3.93 -7.17 7.73
CA LYS A 65 -3.72 -7.69 6.36
C LYS A 65 -4.99 -8.37 5.84
N ASP A 66 -5.60 -9.23 6.66
CA ASP A 66 -6.83 -9.92 6.31
C ASP A 66 -7.99 -8.94 6.09
N THR A 67 -8.06 -7.89 6.90
CA THR A 67 -9.05 -6.82 6.73
C THR A 67 -8.89 -6.11 5.40
N CYS A 68 -7.66 -5.72 5.03
CA CYS A 68 -7.39 -5.11 3.73
C CYS A 68 -7.82 -6.03 2.58
N ASN A 69 -7.44 -7.30 2.65
CA ASN A 69 -7.71 -8.28 1.60
C ASN A 69 -9.20 -8.63 1.47
N ARG A 70 -9.97 -8.42 2.52
CA ARG A 70 -11.43 -8.61 2.50
C ARG A 70 -12.16 -7.34 2.07
N VAL A 71 -11.80 -6.20 2.63
CA VAL A 71 -12.55 -4.95 2.46
C VAL A 71 -12.26 -4.30 1.10
N ILE A 72 -10.99 -4.14 0.72
CA ILE A 72 -10.65 -3.40 -0.50
C ILE A 72 -11.26 -4.02 -1.75
N PRO A 73 -11.16 -5.35 -1.97
CA PRO A 73 -11.87 -5.96 -3.11
C PRO A 73 -13.39 -5.76 -3.06
N SER A 74 -14.00 -5.75 -1.86
CA SER A 74 -15.45 -5.54 -1.71
C SER A 74 -15.89 -4.14 -2.11
N LEU A 75 -14.97 -3.17 -2.15
CA LEU A 75 -15.26 -1.82 -2.62
C LEU A 75 -15.25 -1.71 -4.15
N GLY A 76 -14.92 -2.79 -4.86
CA GLY A 76 -14.84 -2.80 -6.32
C GLY A 76 -13.63 -2.08 -6.89
N LEU A 77 -12.61 -1.84 -6.09
CA LEU A 77 -11.40 -1.14 -6.51
C LEU A 77 -10.36 -2.11 -7.08
N PRO A 78 -9.59 -1.69 -8.10
CA PRO A 78 -8.39 -2.42 -8.47
C PRO A 78 -7.44 -2.52 -7.29
N TYR A 79 -6.95 -3.74 -7.03
CA TYR A 79 -6.19 -4.04 -5.83
C TYR A 79 -5.01 -4.96 -6.14
N ASP A 80 -3.82 -4.56 -5.73
CA ASP A 80 -2.59 -5.32 -5.89
C ASP A 80 -1.93 -5.51 -4.52
N TYR A 81 -2.00 -6.74 -4.01
CA TYR A 81 -1.38 -7.11 -2.73
C TYR A 81 -0.21 -8.04 -3.01
N GLN A 82 0.99 -7.62 -2.62
CA GLN A 82 2.22 -8.40 -2.83
C GLN A 82 2.78 -8.84 -1.48
N PHE A 83 2.90 -10.15 -1.29
CA PHE A 83 3.51 -10.73 -0.11
C PHE A 83 5.03 -10.82 -0.28
N PHE A 84 5.78 -10.42 0.75
CA PHE A 84 7.24 -10.46 0.77
C PHE A 84 7.71 -11.35 1.92
N PRO A 85 8.17 -12.59 1.64
CA PRO A 85 8.58 -13.51 2.68
C PRO A 85 9.91 -13.09 3.33
N ARG A 86 10.09 -13.50 4.58
CA ARG A 86 11.35 -13.37 5.34
C ARG A 86 11.84 -11.94 5.56
N VAL A 87 10.98 -10.95 5.39
CA VAL A 87 11.31 -9.56 5.67
C VAL A 87 10.32 -8.98 6.65
N GLU A 88 10.66 -7.84 7.23
CA GLU A 88 9.90 -7.22 8.30
C GLU A 88 9.58 -5.75 8.00
N HIS A 89 8.90 -5.10 8.94
CA HIS A 89 8.55 -3.69 8.84
C HIS A 89 9.77 -2.85 8.48
N GLY A 90 9.63 -1.99 7.48
CA GLY A 90 10.70 -1.13 7.00
C GLY A 90 11.56 -1.72 5.89
N PHE A 91 11.30 -2.96 5.45
CA PHE A 91 12.15 -3.68 4.49
C PHE A 91 12.37 -2.91 3.18
N ALA A 92 11.38 -2.16 2.73
CA ALA A 92 11.45 -1.48 1.42
C ALA A 92 12.42 -0.29 1.43
N ILE A 93 12.73 0.27 2.59
CA ILE A 93 13.58 1.46 2.72
C ILE A 93 14.77 1.29 3.68
N ARG A 94 14.70 0.33 4.60
CA ARG A 94 15.72 0.13 5.63
C ARG A 94 16.26 -1.30 5.67
N GLY A 95 16.07 -2.07 4.60
CA GLY A 95 16.56 -3.44 4.54
C GLY A 95 18.09 -3.51 4.60
N ASN A 96 18.60 -4.62 5.12
CA ASN A 96 20.04 -4.88 5.16
C ASN A 96 20.53 -5.27 3.75
N ARG A 97 21.30 -4.41 3.13
CA ARG A 97 21.81 -4.62 1.77
C ARG A 97 22.84 -5.75 1.66
N ASN A 98 23.37 -6.22 2.79
CA ASN A 98 24.29 -7.35 2.83
C ASN A 98 23.53 -8.69 3.01
N ASP A 99 22.24 -8.65 3.28
CA ASP A 99 21.39 -9.84 3.33
C ASP A 99 20.73 -10.01 1.96
N LYS A 100 20.92 -11.19 1.36
CA LYS A 100 20.42 -11.46 0.01
C LYS A 100 18.89 -11.35 -0.07
N ASP A 101 18.17 -11.92 0.90
CA ASP A 101 16.71 -11.93 0.88
C ASP A 101 16.14 -10.53 1.06
N GLU A 102 16.71 -9.75 1.98
CA GLU A 102 16.29 -8.36 2.18
C GLU A 102 16.58 -7.50 0.97
N MET A 103 17.75 -7.68 0.34
CA MET A 103 18.09 -6.92 -0.85
C MET A 103 17.18 -7.24 -2.04
N GLU A 104 16.90 -8.52 -2.27
CA GLU A 104 15.97 -8.95 -3.30
C GLU A 104 14.57 -8.39 -3.07
N ALA A 105 14.10 -8.39 -1.82
CA ALA A 105 12.80 -7.83 -1.45
C ALA A 105 12.74 -6.31 -1.72
N MET A 106 13.79 -5.58 -1.38
CA MET A 106 13.86 -4.14 -1.65
C MET A 106 13.76 -3.85 -3.16
N VAL A 107 14.52 -4.57 -3.97
CA VAL A 107 14.53 -4.41 -5.43
C VAL A 107 13.16 -4.74 -6.01
N ARG A 108 12.56 -5.86 -5.58
CA ARG A 108 11.23 -6.26 -6.02
C ARG A 108 10.16 -5.25 -5.62
N ALA A 109 10.21 -4.74 -4.39
CA ALA A 109 9.26 -3.74 -3.92
C ALA A 109 9.32 -2.45 -4.77
N LYS A 110 10.53 -1.99 -5.07
CA LYS A 110 10.72 -0.84 -5.96
C LYS A 110 10.12 -1.10 -7.34
N SER A 111 10.39 -2.25 -7.92
CA SER A 111 9.87 -2.62 -9.25
C SER A 111 8.34 -2.68 -9.24
N CYS A 112 7.73 -3.24 -8.20
CA CYS A 112 6.29 -3.30 -8.05
C CYS A 112 5.68 -1.89 -8.00
N ALA A 113 6.26 -0.99 -7.21
CA ALA A 113 5.77 0.38 -7.09
C ALA A 113 5.90 1.15 -8.40
N VAL A 114 7.05 1.03 -9.08
CA VAL A 114 7.26 1.69 -10.37
C VAL A 114 6.25 1.21 -11.41
N TYR A 115 6.06 -0.11 -11.50
CA TYR A 115 5.07 -0.68 -12.43
C TYR A 115 3.66 -0.16 -12.12
N TRP A 116 3.27 -0.12 -10.84
CA TRP A 116 1.96 0.36 -10.40
C TRP A 116 1.70 1.79 -10.86
N PHE A 117 2.64 2.70 -10.61
CA PHE A 117 2.49 4.09 -11.01
C PHE A 117 2.51 4.27 -12.54
N LYS A 118 3.36 3.53 -13.26
CA LYS A 118 3.34 3.56 -14.72
C LYS A 118 1.98 3.13 -15.26
N HIS A 119 1.41 2.07 -14.71
CA HIS A 119 0.09 1.59 -15.13
C HIS A 119 -0.98 2.68 -14.97
N TRP A 120 -1.06 3.29 -13.79
CA TRP A 120 -2.14 4.24 -13.51
C TRP A 120 -1.93 5.63 -14.11
N PHE A 121 -0.69 6.08 -14.25
CA PHE A 121 -0.41 7.40 -14.80
C PHE A 121 -0.39 7.42 -16.33
N HIS A 122 -0.05 6.31 -16.97
CA HIS A 122 0.05 6.24 -18.42
C HIS A 122 -1.15 5.58 -19.12
N SER A 123 -2.10 5.07 -18.38
CA SER A 123 -3.30 4.42 -18.93
C SER A 123 -4.48 5.38 -19.17
N LYS A 124 -4.27 6.66 -18.93
CA LYS A 124 -5.32 7.69 -19.07
C LYS A 124 -5.29 8.36 -20.44
#